data_ac80277609e571deb3986a5ba190e0cc
#
_entry.id   ac80277609e571deb3986a5ba190e0cc
#
_cell.length_a   1.000
_cell.length_b   1.000
_cell.length_c   1.000
_cell.angle_alpha   90.00
_cell.angle_beta   90.00
_cell.angle_gamma   90.00
#
_symmetry.space_group_name_H-M   'P 1'
#
loop_
_entity.id
_entity.type
_entity.pdbx_description
1 polymer ?
#
loop_
_entity_poly.entity_id
_entity_poly.type
_entity_poly.pdbx_seq_one_letter_code
_entity_poly.pdbx_strand_id
1 'polypeptide(L)'
;MHTKKSLLDDLKKLSIDRNGTLLVHSSMKSIGEVEGGADTVLDALSEYMEPGLLVLPTHTWSYINAENPRFYVDDSPSCVGILTELFRKRPGVVRSLHPTHSVAALGKDAEDFIAGNELFDTPCARGSSWGKLLDRKATIMLIGVDLTRNTFIHGVEEWIDIPGRLTDTHEQLYTVLSDGTEISIPSRRHCGKIWSDHFWKVEDVFLKSGVMYIGQFGDAQARVCDTVSMTKLLFHMLSLDPDLFSDNNPLDEDFAKQFIDINL
;
A
#
# COMPACT_ATOMS: atom_id res chain seq x y z
N MET A 1 -11.16 17.47 18.41
CA MET A 1 -10.00 16.68 18.86
C MET A 1 -10.46 15.23 19.05
N HIS A 2 -9.82 14.29 18.35
CA HIS A 2 -10.13 12.85 18.40
C HIS A 2 -9.35 12.17 19.51
N THR A 3 -9.88 11.10 20.07
CA THR A 3 -9.26 10.25 21.10
C THR A 3 -9.02 8.85 20.53
N LYS A 4 -8.18 8.03 21.18
CA LYS A 4 -8.01 6.62 20.79
C LYS A 4 -9.36 5.89 20.73
N LYS A 5 -10.25 6.15 21.71
CA LYS A 5 -11.58 5.55 21.73
C LYS A 5 -12.42 5.94 20.51
N SER A 6 -12.46 7.23 20.13
CA SER A 6 -13.23 7.66 18.95
C SER A 6 -12.69 7.03 17.66
N LEU A 7 -11.37 6.90 17.52
CA LEU A 7 -10.74 6.26 16.35
C LEU A 7 -11.02 4.75 16.29
N LEU A 8 -11.03 4.05 17.44
CA LEU A 8 -11.47 2.66 17.54
C LEU A 8 -12.93 2.48 17.13
N ASP A 9 -13.81 3.41 17.54
CA ASP A 9 -15.22 3.36 17.16
C ASP A 9 -15.43 3.65 15.66
N ASP A 10 -14.57 4.48 15.04
CA ASP A 10 -14.58 4.71 13.59
C ASP A 10 -14.14 3.44 12.81
N LEU A 11 -13.10 2.72 13.28
CA LEU A 11 -12.70 1.44 12.67
C LEU A 11 -13.82 0.39 12.70
N LYS A 12 -14.58 0.34 13.81
CA LYS A 12 -15.76 -0.54 13.90
C LYS A 12 -16.86 -0.15 12.91
N LYS A 13 -17.16 1.16 12.77
CA LYS A 13 -18.15 1.66 11.80
C LYS A 13 -17.72 1.36 10.35
N LEU A 14 -16.42 1.42 10.07
CA LEU A 14 -15.85 1.02 8.79
C LEU A 14 -15.91 -0.49 8.56
N SER A 15 -16.36 -1.28 9.53
CA SER A 15 -16.52 -2.73 9.43
C SER A 15 -15.23 -3.46 9.00
N ILE A 16 -14.07 -2.94 9.40
CA ILE A 16 -12.77 -3.57 9.14
C ILE A 16 -12.71 -4.92 9.87
N ASP A 17 -12.36 -5.99 9.16
CA ASP A 17 -12.14 -7.29 9.79
C ASP A 17 -10.85 -7.26 10.62
N ARG A 18 -11.03 -7.20 11.94
CA ARG A 18 -9.91 -7.16 12.89
C ARG A 18 -9.07 -8.44 12.92
N ASN A 19 -9.57 -9.57 12.42
CA ASN A 19 -8.85 -10.83 12.35
C ASN A 19 -8.13 -11.01 11.00
N GLY A 20 -8.42 -10.15 10.03
CA GLY A 20 -7.85 -10.16 8.69
C GLY A 20 -6.49 -9.48 8.60
N THR A 21 -6.16 -9.04 7.41
CA THR A 21 -4.95 -8.23 7.12
C THR A 21 -5.41 -6.84 6.66
N LEU A 22 -4.90 -5.79 7.30
CA LEU A 22 -5.18 -4.40 6.96
C LEU A 22 -3.91 -3.68 6.53
N LEU A 23 -3.87 -3.23 5.26
CA LEU A 23 -2.86 -2.27 4.78
C LEU A 23 -3.41 -0.86 4.92
N VAL A 24 -2.61 0.07 5.49
CA VAL A 24 -3.02 1.47 5.67
C VAL A 24 -2.09 2.43 4.95
N HIS A 25 -2.65 3.21 4.01
CA HIS A 25 -2.07 4.45 3.50
C HIS A 25 -2.73 5.63 4.20
N SER A 26 -1.99 6.70 4.54
CA SER A 26 -2.58 7.75 5.37
C SER A 26 -1.96 9.12 5.19
N SER A 27 -2.77 10.13 5.49
CA SER A 27 -2.35 11.51 5.74
C SER A 27 -2.70 11.87 7.20
N MET A 28 -1.72 11.94 8.08
CA MET A 28 -1.93 12.35 9.48
C MET A 28 -2.65 13.70 9.57
N LYS A 29 -2.29 14.64 8.69
CA LYS A 29 -2.91 15.97 8.67
C LYS A 29 -4.42 15.92 8.41
N SER A 30 -4.87 14.99 7.57
CA SER A 30 -6.29 14.85 7.21
C SER A 30 -7.14 14.26 8.33
N ILE A 31 -6.54 13.50 9.26
CA ILE A 31 -7.24 12.91 10.41
C ILE A 31 -7.74 13.98 11.37
N GLY A 32 -7.16 15.19 11.30
CA GLY A 32 -7.50 16.29 12.19
C GLY A 32 -6.71 16.28 13.49
N GLU A 33 -7.20 17.01 14.48
CA GLU A 33 -6.55 17.10 15.79
C GLU A 33 -6.81 15.84 16.60
N VAL A 34 -5.75 15.14 17.00
CA VAL A 34 -5.79 13.89 17.78
C VAL A 34 -5.04 14.09 19.10
N GLU A 35 -5.65 13.72 20.22
CA GLU A 35 -5.01 13.70 21.53
C GLU A 35 -3.81 12.73 21.51
N GLY A 36 -2.60 13.22 21.82
CA GLY A 36 -1.37 12.42 21.69
C GLY A 36 -0.86 12.23 20.26
N GLY A 37 -1.53 12.85 19.27
CA GLY A 37 -1.05 12.91 17.89
C GLY A 37 -0.95 11.57 17.16
N ALA A 38 0.14 11.40 16.41
CA ALA A 38 0.36 10.22 15.56
C ALA A 38 0.47 8.91 16.38
N ASP A 39 1.01 8.95 17.58
CA ASP A 39 1.12 7.77 18.43
C ASP A 39 -0.24 7.22 18.82
N THR A 40 -1.22 8.08 19.14
CA THR A 40 -2.60 7.67 19.45
C THR A 40 -3.30 7.05 18.24
N VAL A 41 -3.05 7.56 17.02
CA VAL A 41 -3.56 6.93 15.78
C VAL A 41 -3.00 5.53 15.62
N LEU A 42 -1.69 5.36 15.80
CA LEU A 42 -1.02 4.07 15.69
C LEU A 42 -1.46 3.11 16.81
N ASP A 43 -1.70 3.61 18.02
CA ASP A 43 -2.24 2.81 19.12
C ASP A 43 -3.63 2.29 18.81
N ALA A 44 -4.49 3.13 18.23
CA ALA A 44 -5.84 2.72 17.84
C ALA A 44 -5.82 1.65 16.74
N LEU A 45 -5.00 1.83 15.70
CA LEU A 45 -4.83 0.86 14.62
C LEU A 45 -4.26 -0.47 15.13
N SER A 46 -3.20 -0.42 15.95
CA SER A 46 -2.53 -1.61 16.49
C SER A 46 -3.45 -2.38 17.46
N GLU A 47 -4.17 -1.69 18.35
CA GLU A 47 -5.11 -2.31 19.29
C GLU A 47 -6.30 -2.95 18.53
N TYR A 48 -6.82 -2.26 17.52
CA TYR A 48 -7.91 -2.79 16.72
C TYR A 48 -7.52 -4.08 15.98
N MET A 49 -6.32 -4.09 15.38
CA MET A 49 -5.80 -5.19 14.57
C MET A 49 -4.99 -6.22 15.38
N GLU A 50 -4.98 -6.15 16.72
CA GLU A 50 -4.22 -7.07 17.58
C GLU A 50 -4.42 -8.56 17.24
N PRO A 51 -5.64 -9.07 16.93
CA PRO A 51 -5.83 -10.48 16.55
C PRO A 51 -5.50 -10.78 15.09
N GLY A 52 -5.27 -9.78 14.26
CA GLY A 52 -4.96 -9.88 12.83
C GLY A 52 -3.56 -9.38 12.49
N LEU A 53 -3.43 -8.80 11.31
CA LEU A 53 -2.16 -8.24 10.80
C LEU A 53 -2.36 -6.79 10.35
N LEU A 54 -1.63 -5.86 10.96
CA LEU A 54 -1.54 -4.48 10.54
C LEU A 54 -0.28 -4.27 9.68
N VAL A 55 -0.45 -3.66 8.51
CA VAL A 55 0.64 -3.39 7.55
C VAL A 55 0.63 -1.91 7.16
N LEU A 56 1.79 -1.27 7.21
CA LEU A 56 1.99 0.08 6.67
C LEU A 56 3.15 0.07 5.66
N PRO A 57 3.03 0.76 4.51
CA PRO A 57 4.14 0.91 3.59
C PRO A 57 5.25 1.75 4.22
N THR A 58 6.51 1.35 4.05
CA THR A 58 7.68 2.04 4.60
C THR A 58 8.70 2.35 3.52
N HIS A 59 8.19 2.89 2.41
CA HIS A 59 8.96 3.13 1.20
C HIS A 59 10.13 4.08 1.42
N THR A 60 11.17 3.89 0.59
CA THR A 60 12.40 4.66 0.57
C THR A 60 12.78 5.10 -0.85
N TRP A 61 11.89 4.87 -1.81
CA TRP A 61 12.12 5.08 -3.25
C TRP A 61 12.54 6.50 -3.63
N SER A 62 12.25 7.50 -2.80
CA SER A 62 12.59 8.90 -3.09
C SER A 62 14.09 9.22 -2.91
N TYR A 63 14.84 8.36 -2.21
CA TYR A 63 16.25 8.63 -1.92
C TYR A 63 17.16 7.40 -1.99
N ILE A 64 16.62 6.16 -1.98
CA ILE A 64 17.38 4.95 -2.28
C ILE A 64 17.36 4.73 -3.79
N ASN A 65 18.53 4.82 -4.42
CA ASN A 65 18.73 4.74 -5.87
C ASN A 65 20.20 4.39 -6.17
N ALA A 66 20.62 4.40 -7.44
CA ALA A 66 21.97 4.07 -7.85
C ALA A 66 23.07 4.96 -7.21
N GLU A 67 22.73 6.22 -6.86
CA GLU A 67 23.67 7.15 -6.21
C GLU A 67 23.73 6.93 -4.69
N ASN A 68 22.62 6.47 -4.08
CA ASN A 68 22.51 6.12 -2.67
C ASN A 68 21.94 4.71 -2.54
N PRO A 69 22.73 3.64 -2.80
CA PRO A 69 22.18 2.31 -3.04
C PRO A 69 21.88 1.49 -1.78
N ARG A 70 22.19 1.97 -0.58
CA ARG A 70 22.08 1.19 0.66
C ARG A 70 20.83 1.54 1.44
N PHE A 71 19.96 0.54 1.59
CA PHE A 71 18.81 0.57 2.46
C PHE A 71 19.16 -0.13 3.78
N TYR A 72 19.21 0.61 4.87
CA TYR A 72 19.40 0.09 6.22
C TYR A 72 18.03 -0.22 6.80
N VAL A 73 17.77 -1.49 7.13
CA VAL A 73 16.44 -1.95 7.58
C VAL A 73 15.96 -1.15 8.78
N ASP A 74 16.83 -0.92 9.77
CA ASP A 74 16.48 -0.24 11.02
C ASP A 74 16.48 1.29 10.85
N ASP A 75 17.43 1.84 10.08
CA ASP A 75 17.72 3.28 10.12
C ASP A 75 17.09 4.07 8.96
N SER A 76 16.96 3.46 7.77
CA SER A 76 16.44 4.16 6.59
C SER A 76 15.02 4.67 6.81
N PRO A 77 14.77 6.01 6.83
CA PRO A 77 13.46 6.55 7.15
C PRO A 77 12.44 6.28 6.05
N SER A 78 11.19 6.11 6.43
CA SER A 78 10.09 6.04 5.44
C SER A 78 9.86 7.40 4.79
N CYS A 79 9.73 7.44 3.47
CA CYS A 79 9.41 8.66 2.72
C CYS A 79 7.92 8.91 2.49
N VAL A 80 7.04 8.04 3.01
CA VAL A 80 5.59 8.07 2.72
C VAL A 80 4.72 8.45 3.91
N GLY A 81 5.26 9.23 4.83
CA GLY A 81 4.49 9.90 5.87
C GLY A 81 4.92 9.57 7.30
N ILE A 82 4.42 10.39 8.23
CA ILE A 82 4.84 10.32 9.64
C ILE A 82 4.34 9.04 10.32
N LEU A 83 3.13 8.57 10.02
CA LEU A 83 2.59 7.36 10.63
C LEU A 83 3.44 6.13 10.28
N THR A 84 3.86 6.01 9.05
CA THR A 84 4.69 4.89 8.58
C THR A 84 6.10 4.95 9.20
N GLU A 85 6.65 6.15 9.34
CA GLU A 85 7.97 6.36 9.98
C GLU A 85 7.95 6.03 11.48
N LEU A 86 6.90 6.41 12.19
CA LEU A 86 6.77 6.08 13.61
C LEU A 86 6.42 4.61 13.82
N PHE A 87 5.55 4.05 12.95
CA PHE A 87 5.12 2.65 13.06
C PHE A 87 6.29 1.67 12.97
N ARG A 88 7.19 1.83 11.97
CA ARG A 88 8.33 0.92 11.77
C ARG A 88 9.29 0.84 12.96
N LYS A 89 9.25 1.83 13.86
CA LYS A 89 10.10 1.91 15.07
C LYS A 89 9.44 1.35 16.32
N ARG A 90 8.18 0.92 16.23
CA ARG A 90 7.45 0.42 17.40
C ARG A 90 7.90 -0.99 17.78
N PRO A 91 7.89 -1.32 19.07
CA PRO A 91 8.20 -2.67 19.54
C PRO A 91 7.33 -3.73 18.85
N GLY A 92 7.95 -4.82 18.42
CA GLY A 92 7.28 -5.95 17.76
C GLY A 92 6.93 -5.73 16.28
N VAL A 93 7.18 -4.54 15.74
CA VAL A 93 7.03 -4.29 14.31
C VAL A 93 8.24 -4.84 13.57
N VAL A 94 7.98 -5.57 12.50
CA VAL A 94 9.01 -6.12 11.59
C VAL A 94 8.93 -5.41 10.24
N ARG A 95 10.07 -5.28 9.55
CA ARG A 95 10.17 -4.56 8.27
C ARG A 95 10.72 -5.47 7.17
N SER A 96 10.08 -5.47 6.01
CA SER A 96 10.52 -6.24 4.85
C SER A 96 11.79 -5.67 4.20
N LEU A 97 12.52 -6.52 3.47
CA LEU A 97 13.88 -6.25 3.03
C LEU A 97 13.99 -5.62 1.64
N HIS A 98 12.86 -5.32 0.97
CA HIS A 98 12.94 -4.67 -0.36
C HIS A 98 13.46 -3.23 -0.23
N PRO A 99 14.56 -2.85 -0.94
CA PRO A 99 15.27 -1.59 -0.66
C PRO A 99 14.47 -0.32 -0.95
N THR A 100 13.44 -0.38 -1.80
CA THR A 100 12.64 0.80 -2.17
C THR A 100 11.17 0.73 -1.77
N HIS A 101 10.58 -0.47 -1.73
CA HIS A 101 9.16 -0.68 -1.49
C HIS A 101 8.89 -1.60 -0.30
N SER A 102 9.69 -1.46 0.76
CA SER A 102 9.47 -2.17 2.01
C SER A 102 8.11 -1.83 2.63
N VAL A 103 7.59 -2.78 3.39
CA VAL A 103 6.44 -2.61 4.29
C VAL A 103 6.86 -2.93 5.71
N ALA A 104 6.19 -2.37 6.70
CA ALA A 104 6.28 -2.77 8.08
C ALA A 104 4.99 -3.47 8.51
N ALA A 105 5.10 -4.51 9.33
CA ALA A 105 3.99 -5.34 9.75
C ALA A 105 4.02 -5.61 11.26
N LEU A 106 2.83 -5.69 11.87
CA LEU A 106 2.64 -6.00 13.28
C LEU A 106 1.45 -6.94 13.46
N GLY A 107 1.60 -7.98 14.25
CA GLY A 107 0.54 -8.90 14.60
C GLY A 107 0.73 -10.29 14.02
N LYS A 108 -0.38 -10.98 13.74
CA LYS A 108 -0.40 -12.38 13.37
C LYS A 108 0.39 -12.66 12.09
N ASP A 109 1.34 -13.58 12.17
CA ASP A 109 2.18 -14.04 11.04
C ASP A 109 3.00 -12.91 10.37
N ALA A 110 3.34 -11.84 11.10
CA ALA A 110 4.05 -10.67 10.55
C ALA A 110 5.40 -11.06 9.92
N GLU A 111 6.18 -11.93 10.57
CA GLU A 111 7.47 -12.42 10.07
C GLU A 111 7.30 -13.20 8.75
N ASP A 112 6.34 -14.11 8.67
CA ASP A 112 6.04 -14.87 7.45
C ASP A 112 5.53 -13.95 6.32
N PHE A 113 4.77 -12.92 6.70
CA PHE A 113 4.25 -11.96 5.74
C PHE A 113 5.36 -11.16 5.07
N ILE A 114 6.36 -10.71 5.83
CA ILE A 114 7.46 -9.89 5.28
C ILE A 114 8.59 -10.71 4.66
N ALA A 115 8.66 -12.03 4.91
CA ALA A 115 9.77 -12.88 4.46
C ALA A 115 9.86 -12.97 2.94
N GLY A 116 11.10 -13.04 2.42
CA GLY A 116 11.39 -13.32 1.02
C GLY A 116 11.28 -12.12 0.09
N ASN A 117 11.07 -10.91 0.59
CA ASN A 117 11.01 -9.70 -0.26
C ASN A 117 12.33 -9.38 -0.95
N GLU A 118 13.44 -9.79 -0.35
CA GLU A 118 14.80 -9.66 -0.89
C GLU A 118 15.09 -10.55 -2.11
N LEU A 119 14.20 -11.47 -2.41
CA LEU A 119 14.33 -12.40 -3.55
C LEU A 119 13.80 -11.81 -4.86
N PHE A 120 13.19 -10.63 -4.82
CA PHE A 120 12.53 -10.02 -5.97
C PHE A 120 13.24 -8.75 -6.39
N ASP A 121 13.30 -8.55 -7.70
CA ASP A 121 13.95 -7.42 -8.36
C ASP A 121 12.96 -6.31 -8.75
N THR A 122 11.65 -6.49 -8.50
CA THR A 122 10.62 -5.49 -8.79
C THR A 122 9.94 -4.97 -7.53
N PRO A 123 9.45 -3.72 -7.53
CA PRO A 123 8.88 -3.07 -6.35
C PRO A 123 7.71 -3.82 -5.70
N CYS A 124 6.82 -4.40 -6.51
CA CYS A 124 5.58 -5.01 -6.05
C CYS A 124 5.38 -6.44 -6.60
N ALA A 125 6.48 -7.22 -6.68
CA ALA A 125 6.45 -8.59 -7.20
C ALA A 125 5.32 -9.44 -6.62
N ARG A 126 4.73 -10.34 -7.46
CA ARG A 126 3.60 -11.18 -7.04
C ARG A 126 3.91 -12.08 -5.83
N GLY A 127 5.16 -12.49 -5.66
CA GLY A 127 5.61 -13.28 -4.49
C GLY A 127 6.02 -12.45 -3.27
N SER A 128 6.12 -11.12 -3.38
CA SER A 128 6.47 -10.22 -2.28
C SER A 128 5.31 -10.00 -1.31
N SER A 129 5.53 -9.20 -0.26
CA SER A 129 4.47 -8.75 0.66
C SER A 129 3.29 -8.12 -0.07
N TRP A 130 3.52 -7.43 -1.19
CA TRP A 130 2.46 -6.83 -2.00
C TRP A 130 1.52 -7.89 -2.60
N GLY A 131 2.06 -8.96 -3.16
CA GLY A 131 1.25 -10.06 -3.66
C GLY A 131 0.62 -10.92 -2.56
N LYS A 132 1.30 -11.06 -1.41
CA LYS A 132 0.73 -11.73 -0.24
C LYS A 132 -0.49 -11.01 0.34
N LEU A 133 -0.65 -9.68 0.14
CA LEU A 133 -1.90 -8.98 0.46
C LEU A 133 -3.10 -9.58 -0.28
N LEU A 134 -2.93 -9.89 -1.58
CA LEU A 134 -3.97 -10.57 -2.36
C LEU A 134 -4.26 -11.97 -1.83
N ASP A 135 -3.23 -12.79 -1.56
CA ASP A 135 -3.38 -14.15 -1.05
C ASP A 135 -4.09 -14.19 0.31
N ARG A 136 -3.87 -13.16 1.14
CA ARG A 136 -4.52 -12.99 2.45
C ARG A 136 -5.89 -12.32 2.37
N LYS A 137 -6.35 -11.97 1.17
CA LYS A 137 -7.61 -11.23 0.95
C LYS A 137 -7.66 -9.97 1.81
N ALA A 138 -6.58 -9.21 1.80
CA ALA A 138 -6.40 -8.06 2.66
C ALA A 138 -7.38 -6.94 2.35
N THR A 139 -7.70 -6.15 3.35
CA THR A 139 -8.34 -4.85 3.20
C THR A 139 -7.28 -3.77 3.05
N ILE A 140 -7.46 -2.84 2.12
CA ILE A 140 -6.64 -1.63 1.98
C ILE A 140 -7.47 -0.43 2.42
N MET A 141 -6.95 0.33 3.39
CA MET A 141 -7.59 1.55 3.87
C MET A 141 -6.71 2.77 3.55
N LEU A 142 -7.31 3.73 2.84
CA LEU A 142 -6.67 4.99 2.47
C LEU A 142 -7.31 6.11 3.31
N ILE A 143 -6.59 6.59 4.32
CA ILE A 143 -7.07 7.59 5.29
C ILE A 143 -6.64 8.98 4.84
N GLY A 144 -7.58 9.80 4.35
CA GLY A 144 -7.32 11.17 3.92
C GLY A 144 -6.38 11.29 2.71
N VAL A 145 -6.24 10.20 1.97
CA VAL A 145 -5.56 10.12 0.68
C VAL A 145 -6.46 9.36 -0.30
N ASP A 146 -6.23 9.53 -1.58
CA ASP A 146 -6.98 8.88 -2.65
C ASP A 146 -6.19 7.70 -3.28
N LEU A 147 -6.75 7.14 -4.36
CA LEU A 147 -6.15 5.99 -5.05
C LEU A 147 -4.76 6.28 -5.62
N THR A 148 -4.37 7.55 -5.83
CA THR A 148 -3.02 7.92 -6.30
C THR A 148 -1.92 7.50 -5.32
N ARG A 149 -2.28 7.16 -4.07
CA ARG A 149 -1.36 6.64 -3.04
C ARG A 149 -1.47 5.13 -2.85
N ASN A 150 -2.30 4.46 -3.63
CA ASN A 150 -2.52 3.02 -3.49
C ASN A 150 -1.44 2.21 -4.25
N THR A 151 -0.33 1.95 -3.60
CA THR A 151 0.78 1.18 -4.17
C THR A 151 0.39 -0.22 -4.65
N PHE A 152 -0.68 -0.82 -4.11
CA PHE A 152 -1.14 -2.13 -4.54
C PHE A 152 -1.56 -2.16 -6.03
N ILE A 153 -2.03 -1.03 -6.58
CA ILE A 153 -2.38 -0.92 -8.00
C ILE A 153 -1.14 -1.14 -8.87
N HIS A 154 0.04 -0.63 -8.46
CA HIS A 154 1.30 -0.94 -9.15
C HIS A 154 1.62 -2.43 -9.16
N GLY A 155 1.30 -3.14 -8.05
CA GLY A 155 1.45 -4.60 -8.02
C GLY A 155 0.58 -5.27 -9.08
N VAL A 156 -0.68 -4.84 -9.22
CA VAL A 156 -1.57 -5.39 -10.25
C VAL A 156 -1.02 -5.13 -11.66
N GLU A 157 -0.48 -3.93 -11.94
CA GLU A 157 0.18 -3.61 -13.20
C GLU A 157 1.39 -4.52 -13.49
N GLU A 158 2.22 -4.79 -12.47
CA GLU A 158 3.36 -5.72 -12.59
C GLU A 158 2.90 -7.16 -12.88
N TRP A 159 1.84 -7.63 -12.20
CA TRP A 159 1.38 -9.03 -12.31
C TRP A 159 0.70 -9.35 -13.64
N ILE A 160 0.16 -8.34 -14.33
CA ILE A 160 -0.37 -8.47 -15.68
C ILE A 160 0.68 -8.12 -16.78
N ASP A 161 1.89 -7.74 -16.33
CA ASP A 161 3.02 -7.40 -17.20
C ASP A 161 2.70 -6.26 -18.18
N ILE A 162 2.17 -5.16 -17.66
CA ILE A 162 1.88 -3.98 -18.48
C ILE A 162 3.19 -3.43 -19.10
N PRO A 163 3.27 -3.30 -20.43
CA PRO A 163 4.48 -2.84 -21.10
C PRO A 163 4.95 -1.47 -20.61
N GLY A 164 6.26 -1.33 -20.39
CA GLY A 164 6.88 -0.04 -20.02
C GLY A 164 6.58 0.43 -18.59
N ARG A 165 6.07 -0.45 -17.71
CA ARG A 165 5.86 -0.12 -16.28
C ARG A 165 7.10 -0.30 -15.43
N LEU A 166 8.02 -1.14 -15.85
CA LEU A 166 9.28 -1.37 -15.17
C LEU A 166 10.46 -1.00 -16.09
N THR A 167 11.51 -0.48 -15.49
CA THR A 167 12.77 -0.20 -16.23
C THR A 167 13.32 -1.49 -16.85
N ASP A 168 13.93 -1.40 -18.03
CA ASP A 168 14.61 -2.53 -18.68
C ASP A 168 15.92 -2.89 -17.96
N THR A 169 16.49 -1.95 -17.20
CA THR A 169 17.76 -2.09 -16.48
C THR A 169 17.53 -2.14 -14.98
N HIS A 170 18.47 -2.77 -14.28
CA HIS A 170 18.51 -2.81 -12.81
C HIS A 170 19.43 -1.71 -12.26
N GLU A 171 19.00 -1.09 -11.18
CA GLU A 171 19.89 -0.39 -10.27
C GLU A 171 20.47 -1.39 -9.29
N GLN A 172 21.80 -1.35 -9.07
CA GLN A 172 22.46 -2.20 -8.09
C GLN A 172 22.19 -1.63 -6.70
N LEU A 173 21.20 -2.19 -5.99
CA LEU A 173 20.83 -1.80 -4.63
C LEU A 173 21.22 -2.88 -3.62
N TYR A 174 21.29 -2.46 -2.36
CA TYR A 174 21.66 -3.31 -1.24
C TYR A 174 20.76 -3.07 -0.05
N THR A 175 20.43 -4.14 0.66
CA THR A 175 19.79 -4.09 1.96
C THR A 175 20.79 -4.45 3.04
N VAL A 176 20.96 -3.59 4.03
CA VAL A 176 21.85 -3.78 5.17
C VAL A 176 21.02 -4.17 6.39
N LEU A 177 21.28 -5.36 6.93
CA LEU A 177 20.60 -5.90 8.11
C LEU A 177 21.16 -5.31 9.40
N SER A 178 20.47 -5.53 10.52
CA SER A 178 20.86 -5.05 11.87
C SER A 178 22.23 -5.56 12.33
N ASP A 179 22.69 -6.72 11.84
CA ASP A 179 24.02 -7.29 12.14
C ASP A 179 25.11 -6.79 11.18
N GLY A 180 24.78 -5.88 10.27
CA GLY A 180 25.68 -5.35 9.25
C GLY A 180 25.82 -6.21 7.99
N THR A 181 25.11 -7.33 7.90
CA THR A 181 25.10 -8.16 6.68
C THR A 181 24.49 -7.36 5.53
N GLU A 182 25.18 -7.33 4.39
CA GLU A 182 24.72 -6.67 3.16
C GLU A 182 24.18 -7.71 2.17
N ILE A 183 22.93 -7.54 1.75
CA ILE A 183 22.25 -8.38 0.75
C ILE A 183 22.16 -7.57 -0.55
N SER A 184 22.71 -8.11 -1.64
CA SER A 184 22.60 -7.52 -2.97
C SER A 184 21.21 -7.78 -3.56
N ILE A 185 20.49 -6.71 -3.91
CA ILE A 185 19.15 -6.77 -4.49
C ILE A 185 19.11 -5.85 -5.72
N PRO A 186 19.58 -6.33 -6.89
CA PRO A 186 19.44 -5.58 -8.13
C PRO A 186 17.95 -5.31 -8.37
N SER A 187 17.59 -4.04 -8.53
CA SER A 187 16.19 -3.65 -8.52
C SER A 187 15.80 -2.86 -9.76
N ARG A 188 14.71 -3.25 -10.38
CA ARG A 188 14.01 -2.46 -11.40
C ARG A 188 13.16 -1.38 -10.72
N ARG A 189 12.80 -0.35 -11.45
CA ARG A 189 11.94 0.74 -10.97
C ARG A 189 10.64 0.76 -11.73
N HIS A 190 9.59 1.22 -11.07
CA HIS A 190 8.46 1.73 -11.83
C HIS A 190 8.95 2.91 -12.68
N CYS A 191 8.64 2.90 -13.95
CA CYS A 191 9.12 3.89 -14.91
C CYS A 191 8.01 4.35 -15.86
N GLY A 192 8.31 5.34 -16.72
CA GLY A 192 7.44 5.93 -17.72
C GLY A 192 6.78 7.23 -17.24
N LYS A 193 5.63 7.56 -17.81
CA LYS A 193 4.88 8.77 -17.46
C LYS A 193 4.03 8.52 -16.21
N ILE A 194 3.94 9.47 -15.35
CA ILE A 194 3.32 9.64 -14.03
C ILE A 194 1.99 8.85 -13.83
N TRP A 195 2.05 7.56 -13.57
CA TRP A 195 0.83 6.73 -13.57
C TRP A 195 0.08 6.70 -12.26
N SER A 196 0.76 6.69 -11.12
CA SER A 196 0.07 6.70 -9.84
C SER A 196 -0.78 7.95 -9.67
N ASP A 197 -0.37 9.09 -10.25
CA ASP A 197 -1.15 10.32 -10.24
C ASP A 197 -2.45 10.20 -11.06
N HIS A 198 -2.61 9.13 -11.86
CA HIS A 198 -3.81 8.88 -12.65
C HIS A 198 -4.70 7.76 -12.08
N PHE A 199 -4.34 7.12 -10.97
CA PHE A 199 -5.14 6.05 -10.37
C PHE A 199 -6.52 6.52 -9.88
N TRP A 200 -6.72 7.82 -9.69
CA TRP A 200 -8.02 8.40 -9.40
C TRP A 200 -9.09 8.06 -10.45
N LYS A 201 -8.69 7.80 -11.71
CA LYS A 201 -9.60 7.51 -12.83
C LYS A 201 -10.55 6.36 -12.55
N VAL A 202 -10.14 5.38 -11.77
CA VAL A 202 -10.96 4.19 -11.45
C VAL A 202 -11.80 4.34 -10.18
N GLU A 203 -11.72 5.47 -9.47
CA GLU A 203 -12.41 5.66 -8.18
C GLU A 203 -13.93 5.49 -8.32
N ASP A 204 -14.54 6.12 -9.32
CA ASP A 204 -15.98 6.05 -9.55
C ASP A 204 -16.44 4.62 -9.89
N VAL A 205 -15.67 3.90 -10.71
CA VAL A 205 -15.93 2.50 -11.05
C VAL A 205 -15.81 1.62 -9.81
N PHE A 206 -14.78 1.82 -8.99
CA PHE A 206 -14.59 1.05 -7.74
C PHE A 206 -15.75 1.26 -6.75
N LEU A 207 -16.25 2.49 -6.63
CA LEU A 207 -17.40 2.80 -5.78
C LEU A 207 -18.68 2.13 -6.29
N LYS A 208 -18.97 2.25 -7.60
CA LYS A 208 -20.20 1.73 -8.20
C LYS A 208 -20.22 0.22 -8.30
N SER A 209 -19.06 -0.43 -8.49
CA SER A 209 -18.94 -1.90 -8.51
C SER A 209 -18.82 -2.55 -7.13
N GLY A 210 -18.76 -1.74 -6.05
CA GLY A 210 -18.62 -2.26 -4.69
C GLY A 210 -17.21 -2.74 -4.32
N VAL A 211 -16.21 -2.52 -5.18
CA VAL A 211 -14.79 -2.80 -4.87
C VAL A 211 -14.27 -1.92 -3.74
N MET A 212 -14.80 -0.71 -3.64
CA MET A 212 -14.45 0.28 -2.65
C MET A 212 -15.70 0.90 -2.04
N TYR A 213 -15.63 1.25 -0.77
CA TYR A 213 -16.60 2.12 -0.12
C TYR A 213 -15.89 3.24 0.64
N ILE A 214 -16.64 4.28 0.97
CA ILE A 214 -16.16 5.45 1.69
C ILE A 214 -16.80 5.50 3.07
N GLY A 215 -15.98 5.81 4.06
CA GLY A 215 -16.42 6.12 5.41
C GLY A 215 -15.54 7.21 6.02
N GLN A 216 -15.46 7.28 7.34
CA GLN A 216 -14.74 8.32 8.06
C GLN A 216 -13.82 7.72 9.11
N PHE A 217 -12.60 8.29 9.25
CA PHE A 217 -11.66 8.01 10.33
C PHE A 217 -11.08 9.34 10.85
N GLY A 218 -11.44 9.74 12.05
CA GLY A 218 -11.26 11.10 12.53
C GLY A 218 -12.01 12.10 11.64
N ASP A 219 -11.34 13.16 11.19
CA ASP A 219 -11.89 14.11 10.21
C ASP A 219 -11.66 13.64 8.75
N ALA A 220 -10.86 12.59 8.57
CA ALA A 220 -10.49 12.12 7.24
C ALA A 220 -11.57 11.26 6.59
N GLN A 221 -11.80 11.47 5.29
CA GLN A 221 -12.45 10.47 4.45
C GLN A 221 -11.54 9.23 4.38
N ALA A 222 -12.09 8.06 4.65
CA ALA A 222 -11.43 6.77 4.54
C ALA A 222 -12.02 5.97 3.37
N ARG A 223 -11.18 5.62 2.40
CA ARG A 223 -11.51 4.69 1.32
C ARG A 223 -11.09 3.29 1.72
N VAL A 224 -12.00 2.35 1.62
CA VAL A 224 -11.77 0.96 2.02
C VAL A 224 -11.97 0.07 0.81
N CYS A 225 -10.90 -0.64 0.42
CA CYS A 225 -10.87 -1.49 -0.78
C CYS A 225 -10.65 -2.96 -0.41
N ASP A 226 -11.34 -3.86 -1.12
CA ASP A 226 -11.07 -5.29 -1.10
C ASP A 226 -10.01 -5.66 -2.16
N THR A 227 -8.92 -6.32 -1.77
CA THR A 227 -7.81 -6.63 -2.68
C THR A 227 -8.20 -7.63 -3.77
N VAL A 228 -9.09 -8.58 -3.49
CA VAL A 228 -9.50 -9.61 -4.45
C VAL A 228 -10.36 -8.99 -5.55
N SER A 229 -11.40 -8.27 -5.16
CA SER A 229 -12.32 -7.60 -6.09
C SER A 229 -11.57 -6.53 -6.89
N MET A 230 -10.69 -5.74 -6.25
CA MET A 230 -9.86 -4.74 -6.92
C MET A 230 -8.93 -5.37 -7.96
N THR A 231 -8.27 -6.48 -7.62
CA THR A 231 -7.37 -7.17 -8.55
C THR A 231 -8.12 -7.72 -9.75
N LYS A 232 -9.27 -8.38 -9.54
CA LYS A 232 -10.09 -8.91 -10.64
C LYS A 232 -10.55 -7.81 -11.59
N LEU A 233 -11.04 -6.71 -11.02
CA LEU A 233 -11.53 -5.57 -11.81
C LEU A 233 -10.42 -4.93 -12.61
N LEU A 234 -9.29 -4.62 -11.97
CA LEU A 234 -8.13 -4.02 -12.63
C LEU A 234 -7.54 -4.93 -13.70
N PHE A 235 -7.44 -6.25 -13.47
CA PHE A 235 -6.97 -7.18 -14.50
C PHE A 235 -7.86 -7.12 -15.75
N HIS A 236 -9.18 -7.06 -15.55
CA HIS A 236 -10.11 -6.94 -16.68
C HIS A 236 -9.95 -5.60 -17.39
N MET A 237 -9.94 -4.47 -16.66
CA MET A 237 -9.76 -3.14 -17.23
C MET A 237 -8.44 -3.00 -17.98
N LEU A 238 -7.32 -3.40 -17.37
CA LEU A 238 -5.98 -3.29 -17.95
C LEU A 238 -5.73 -4.28 -19.10
N SER A 239 -6.46 -5.41 -19.15
CA SER A 239 -6.43 -6.32 -20.30
C SER A 239 -7.10 -5.73 -21.52
N LEU A 240 -8.10 -4.87 -21.36
CA LEU A 240 -8.79 -4.16 -22.44
C LEU A 240 -8.08 -2.87 -22.83
N ASP A 241 -7.52 -2.17 -21.85
CA ASP A 241 -6.77 -0.93 -22.02
C ASP A 241 -5.48 -0.94 -21.18
N PRO A 242 -4.35 -1.44 -21.72
CA PRO A 242 -3.07 -1.42 -21.03
C PRO A 242 -2.55 -0.01 -20.72
N ASP A 243 -3.02 1.00 -21.45
CA ASP A 243 -2.66 2.40 -21.26
C ASP A 243 -3.63 3.19 -20.36
N LEU A 244 -4.52 2.50 -19.64
CA LEU A 244 -5.55 3.06 -18.76
C LEU A 244 -5.08 4.23 -17.91
N PHE A 245 -3.87 4.16 -17.39
CA PHE A 245 -3.27 5.17 -16.50
C PHE A 245 -2.20 6.03 -17.19
N SER A 246 -2.09 6.01 -18.52
CA SER A 246 -1.04 6.73 -19.25
C SER A 246 -1.30 8.24 -19.38
N ASP A 247 -2.54 8.68 -19.19
CA ASP A 247 -2.98 10.08 -19.26
C ASP A 247 -3.88 10.49 -18.09
N ASN A 248 -4.15 11.77 -17.97
CA ASN A 248 -4.99 12.36 -16.92
C ASN A 248 -6.45 12.60 -17.38
N ASN A 249 -6.91 11.98 -18.46
CA ASN A 249 -8.29 12.10 -18.90
C ASN A 249 -9.19 11.19 -18.04
N PRO A 250 -10.46 11.57 -17.78
CA PRO A 250 -11.42 10.65 -17.16
C PRO A 250 -11.63 9.44 -18.05
N LEU A 251 -12.10 8.34 -17.45
CA LEU A 251 -12.49 7.17 -18.22
C LEU A 251 -13.63 7.52 -19.17
N ASP A 252 -13.58 6.92 -20.36
CA ASP A 252 -14.73 6.91 -21.26
C ASP A 252 -15.96 6.30 -20.57
N GLU A 253 -17.12 6.93 -20.69
CA GLU A 253 -18.33 6.50 -19.98
C GLU A 253 -18.77 5.10 -20.38
N ASP A 254 -18.68 4.73 -21.67
CA ASP A 254 -19.11 3.42 -22.15
C ASP A 254 -18.09 2.34 -21.74
N PHE A 255 -16.81 2.68 -21.68
CA PHE A 255 -15.79 1.81 -21.08
C PHE A 255 -16.07 1.60 -19.58
N ALA A 256 -16.31 2.66 -18.82
CA ALA A 256 -16.57 2.57 -17.38
C ALA A 256 -17.82 1.75 -17.03
N LYS A 257 -18.91 1.91 -17.81
CA LYS A 257 -20.17 1.17 -17.63
C LYS A 257 -20.00 -0.36 -17.70
N GLN A 258 -19.04 -0.86 -18.48
CA GLN A 258 -18.79 -2.30 -18.62
C GLN A 258 -18.39 -2.97 -17.31
N PHE A 259 -17.93 -2.19 -16.33
CA PHE A 259 -17.36 -2.69 -15.07
C PHE A 259 -18.24 -2.43 -13.85
N ILE A 260 -19.36 -1.71 -13.98
CA ILE A 260 -20.20 -1.33 -12.83
C ILE A 260 -21.11 -2.48 -12.40
N ASP A 261 -21.61 -3.28 -13.33
CA ASP A 261 -22.55 -4.38 -13.09
C ASP A 261 -21.90 -5.78 -13.07
N ILE A 262 -20.58 -5.84 -12.91
CA ILE A 262 -19.84 -7.11 -12.91
C ILE A 262 -20.01 -7.78 -11.54
N ASN A 263 -20.46 -9.03 -11.50
CA ASN A 263 -20.36 -9.89 -10.32
C ASN A 263 -18.89 -10.29 -10.11
N LEU A 264 -18.22 -9.63 -9.17
CA LEU A 264 -16.79 -9.78 -8.83
C LEU A 264 -16.52 -10.95 -7.87
#